data_b0d7d6ef9c13572ffdaee329740578fe
#
_entry.id   b0d7d6ef9c13572ffdaee329740578fe
#
_cell.length_a   1.000
_cell.length_b   1.000
_cell.length_c   1.000
_cell.angle_alpha   90.00
_cell.angle_beta   90.00
_cell.angle_gamma   90.00
#
_symmetry.space_group_name_H-M   'P 1'
#
loop_
_entity.id
_entity.type
_entity.pdbx_description
1 polymer ?
#
loop_
_entity_poly.entity_id
_entity_poly.type
_entity_poly.pdbx_seq_one_letter_code
_entity_poly.pdbx_strand_id
1 'polypeptide(L)'
;LQDRLLPGPASAGGGPICATCAEIPHDFHCDSCDTEAGHHRGRLCARCALRADLHQVLGGEPEHPALRGLVDALCASERPESILVWKRSPKVQTLLRGLGDGTIPISHEGLDAVPGKPTEHIRALLQHHGLLPYRDAYLHRFEEWIAVKLEGLPAEVRQPVQHFATWHHLRNIRAKSEAGANTRGPVHSAKQEITETVKFL
;
A
#
# COMPACT_ATOMS: atom_id res chain seq x y z
N LEU A 1 -4.90 -21.34 -3.74
CA LEU A 1 -6.24 -20.74 -3.53
C LEU A 1 -7.04 -21.78 -2.76
N GLN A 2 -7.38 -21.48 -1.50
CA GLN A 2 -8.34 -22.31 -0.76
C GLN A 2 -9.73 -21.94 -1.27
N ASP A 3 -10.40 -22.91 -1.88
CA ASP A 3 -11.80 -22.78 -2.22
C ASP A 3 -12.58 -22.52 -0.92
N ARG A 4 -13.22 -21.36 -0.84
CA ARG A 4 -14.16 -21.09 0.24
C ARG A 4 -15.44 -21.86 -0.08
N LEU A 5 -15.57 -23.01 0.51
CA LEU A 5 -16.86 -23.71 0.52
C LEU A 5 -17.91 -22.79 1.14
N LEU A 6 -19.02 -22.61 0.45
CA LEU A 6 -20.17 -21.92 1.02
C LEU A 6 -20.71 -22.73 2.20
N PRO A 7 -21.23 -22.08 3.25
CA PRO A 7 -21.82 -22.78 4.37
C PRO A 7 -23.03 -23.58 3.85
N GLY A 8 -22.86 -24.89 3.69
CA GLY A 8 -23.89 -25.85 3.34
C GLY A 8 -24.20 -26.77 4.51
N PRO A 9 -25.18 -27.68 4.35
CA PRO A 9 -25.44 -28.70 5.35
C PRO A 9 -24.16 -29.52 5.56
N ALA A 10 -23.92 -29.92 6.82
CA ALA A 10 -22.79 -30.76 7.16
C ALA A 10 -22.93 -32.15 6.55
N SER A 11 -21.83 -32.75 6.08
CA SER A 11 -21.79 -34.15 5.72
C SER A 11 -22.15 -35.06 6.94
N ALA A 12 -22.45 -36.28 6.69
CA ALA A 12 -22.69 -37.29 7.78
C ALA A 12 -21.51 -37.39 8.76
N GLY A 13 -20.28 -36.98 8.34
CA GLY A 13 -19.08 -36.84 9.17
C GLY A 13 -18.88 -35.47 9.83
N GLY A 14 -19.84 -34.53 9.74
CA GLY A 14 -19.80 -33.21 10.39
C GLY A 14 -18.94 -32.16 9.68
N GLY A 15 -18.36 -32.47 8.52
CA GLY A 15 -17.59 -31.52 7.72
C GLY A 15 -18.43 -30.74 6.72
N PRO A 16 -17.97 -29.54 6.25
CA PRO A 16 -18.65 -28.79 5.22
C PRO A 16 -18.65 -29.56 3.88
N ILE A 17 -19.75 -29.47 3.14
CA ILE A 17 -19.89 -30.05 1.79
C ILE A 17 -20.16 -28.95 0.77
N CYS A 18 -19.78 -29.19 -0.48
CA CYS A 18 -20.05 -28.27 -1.57
C CYS A 18 -21.54 -28.23 -1.94
N ALA A 19 -22.00 -27.21 -2.64
CA ALA A 19 -23.37 -27.02 -3.06
C ALA A 19 -23.91 -28.23 -3.88
N THR A 20 -23.07 -28.77 -4.77
CA THR A 20 -23.44 -29.96 -5.58
C THR A 20 -23.68 -31.19 -4.72
N CYS A 21 -22.79 -31.48 -3.75
CA CYS A 21 -22.96 -32.58 -2.82
C CYS A 21 -24.16 -32.38 -1.87
N ALA A 22 -24.54 -31.14 -1.62
CA ALA A 22 -25.68 -30.76 -0.81
C ALA A 22 -27.00 -30.73 -1.63
N GLU A 23 -26.98 -31.07 -2.91
CA GLU A 23 -28.12 -30.99 -3.84
C GLU A 23 -28.79 -29.61 -3.85
N ILE A 24 -28.01 -28.53 -3.66
CA ILE A 24 -28.52 -27.18 -3.71
C ILE A 24 -28.66 -26.78 -5.21
N PRO A 25 -29.87 -26.44 -5.66
CA PRO A 25 -30.12 -26.18 -7.10
C PRO A 25 -29.52 -24.85 -7.60
N HIS A 26 -28.96 -24.03 -6.72
CA HIS A 26 -28.37 -22.76 -7.08
C HIS A 26 -26.90 -22.95 -7.44
N ASP A 27 -26.51 -22.43 -8.62
CA ASP A 27 -25.13 -22.47 -9.08
C ASP A 27 -24.36 -21.30 -8.44
N PHE A 28 -23.35 -21.64 -7.64
CA PHE A 28 -22.45 -20.68 -6.96
C PHE A 28 -21.09 -20.51 -7.65
N HIS A 29 -20.88 -21.15 -8.82
CA HIS A 29 -19.63 -21.03 -9.53
C HIS A 29 -19.48 -19.65 -10.17
N CYS A 30 -18.31 -19.07 -10.02
CA CYS A 30 -17.97 -17.81 -10.64
C CYS A 30 -17.71 -17.98 -12.13
N ASP A 31 -18.39 -17.24 -13.00
CA ASP A 31 -18.25 -17.34 -14.45
C ASP A 31 -16.82 -17.02 -14.96
N SER A 32 -15.97 -16.38 -14.14
CA SER A 32 -14.61 -16.01 -14.53
C SER A 32 -13.52 -16.96 -14.03
N CYS A 33 -13.65 -17.53 -12.84
CA CYS A 33 -12.61 -18.38 -12.24
C CYS A 33 -13.10 -19.77 -11.84
N ASP A 34 -14.34 -20.06 -12.09
CA ASP A 34 -15.00 -21.35 -11.78
C ASP A 34 -14.94 -21.78 -10.30
N THR A 35 -14.56 -20.86 -9.42
CA THR A 35 -14.49 -21.13 -7.98
C THR A 35 -15.88 -21.01 -7.37
N GLU A 36 -16.26 -21.98 -6.52
CA GLU A 36 -17.47 -21.89 -5.74
C GLU A 36 -17.37 -20.75 -4.71
N ALA A 37 -18.15 -19.71 -4.88
CA ALA A 37 -18.14 -18.52 -4.02
C ALA A 37 -19.47 -17.77 -4.11
N GLY A 38 -19.75 -16.94 -3.08
CA GLY A 38 -20.86 -16.00 -3.15
C GLY A 38 -20.69 -14.99 -4.30
N HIS A 39 -21.71 -14.84 -5.11
CA HIS A 39 -21.69 -13.85 -6.20
C HIS A 39 -21.74 -12.44 -5.63
N HIS A 40 -20.80 -11.57 -6.07
CA HIS A 40 -20.73 -10.16 -5.67
C HIS A 40 -21.50 -9.27 -6.65
N ARG A 41 -21.33 -9.48 -7.95
CA ARG A 41 -21.99 -8.72 -9.02
C ARG A 41 -22.18 -9.60 -10.25
N GLY A 42 -23.43 -9.73 -10.69
CA GLY A 42 -23.77 -10.72 -11.71
C GLY A 42 -23.41 -12.11 -11.19
N ARG A 43 -22.67 -12.87 -11.98
CA ARG A 43 -22.17 -14.21 -11.61
C ARG A 43 -20.68 -14.21 -11.24
N LEU A 44 -20.11 -13.04 -10.92
CA LEU A 44 -18.69 -12.91 -10.52
C LEU A 44 -18.55 -12.95 -9.00
N CYS A 45 -17.57 -13.69 -8.51
CA CYS A 45 -17.11 -13.59 -7.14
C CYS A 45 -16.45 -12.22 -6.86
N ALA A 46 -16.30 -11.84 -5.60
CA ALA A 46 -15.73 -10.53 -5.23
C ALA A 46 -14.32 -10.29 -5.80
N ARG A 47 -13.49 -11.33 -5.90
CA ARG A 47 -12.13 -11.23 -6.47
C ARG A 47 -12.13 -10.92 -7.97
N CYS A 48 -12.99 -11.63 -8.73
CA CYS A 48 -13.10 -11.42 -10.17
C CYS A 48 -13.76 -10.06 -10.48
N ALA A 49 -14.77 -9.67 -9.71
CA ALA A 49 -15.36 -8.35 -9.78
C ALA A 49 -14.33 -7.24 -9.44
N LEU A 50 -13.47 -7.44 -8.43
CA LEU A 50 -12.40 -6.52 -8.09
C LEU A 50 -11.36 -6.40 -9.22
N ARG A 51 -10.92 -7.52 -9.79
CA ARG A 51 -9.97 -7.52 -10.92
C ARG A 51 -10.52 -6.75 -12.12
N ALA A 52 -11.75 -7.03 -12.51
CA ALA A 52 -12.41 -6.31 -13.60
C ALA A 52 -12.49 -4.80 -13.34
N ASP A 53 -12.85 -4.42 -12.13
CA ASP A 53 -12.93 -3.02 -11.72
C ASP A 53 -11.56 -2.33 -11.66
N LEU A 54 -10.51 -3.02 -11.24
CA LEU A 54 -9.14 -2.47 -11.23
C LEU A 54 -8.63 -2.28 -12.65
N HIS A 55 -8.83 -3.26 -13.55
CA HIS A 55 -8.50 -3.10 -14.97
C HIS A 55 -9.24 -1.92 -15.59
N GLN A 56 -10.52 -1.76 -15.29
CA GLN A 56 -11.30 -0.61 -15.81
C GLN A 56 -10.73 0.74 -15.33
N VAL A 57 -10.33 0.85 -14.05
CA VAL A 57 -9.78 2.10 -13.48
C VAL A 57 -8.39 2.39 -14.03
N LEU A 58 -7.59 1.35 -14.27
CA LEU A 58 -6.22 1.45 -14.82
C LEU A 58 -6.21 1.70 -16.36
N GLY A 59 -7.38 1.68 -17.01
CA GLY A 59 -7.46 1.88 -18.46
C GLY A 59 -7.34 0.60 -19.29
N GLY A 60 -7.31 -0.57 -18.63
CA GLY A 60 -7.17 -1.89 -19.25
C GLY A 60 -6.35 -2.84 -18.40
N GLU A 61 -5.96 -3.97 -18.97
CA GLU A 61 -4.98 -4.86 -18.33
C GLU A 61 -3.61 -4.18 -18.31
N PRO A 62 -2.97 -4.01 -17.13
CA PRO A 62 -1.74 -3.24 -17.06
C PRO A 62 -0.57 -3.96 -17.75
N GLU A 63 0.14 -3.24 -18.62
CA GLU A 63 1.37 -3.74 -19.24
C GLU A 63 2.56 -3.71 -18.28
N HIS A 64 2.60 -2.72 -17.38
CA HIS A 64 3.70 -2.56 -16.44
C HIS A 64 3.72 -3.68 -15.38
N PRO A 65 4.84 -4.42 -15.20
CA PRO A 65 4.91 -5.56 -14.28
C PRO A 65 4.51 -5.23 -12.83
N ALA A 66 4.90 -4.06 -12.32
CA ALA A 66 4.54 -3.63 -10.96
C ALA A 66 3.03 -3.38 -10.80
N LEU A 67 2.33 -2.90 -11.84
CA LEU A 67 0.88 -2.75 -11.79
C LEU A 67 0.16 -4.09 -11.85
N ARG A 68 0.65 -5.02 -12.67
CA ARG A 68 0.11 -6.40 -12.66
C ARG A 68 0.25 -7.03 -11.29
N GLY A 69 1.46 -6.95 -10.70
CA GLY A 69 1.71 -7.44 -9.35
C GLY A 69 0.85 -6.76 -8.29
N LEU A 70 0.61 -5.45 -8.40
CA LEU A 70 -0.30 -4.72 -7.53
C LEU A 70 -1.75 -5.22 -7.65
N VAL A 71 -2.25 -5.41 -8.87
CA VAL A 71 -3.59 -5.97 -9.12
C VAL A 71 -3.70 -7.37 -8.52
N ASP A 72 -2.69 -8.22 -8.73
CA ASP A 72 -2.67 -9.57 -8.18
C ASP A 72 -2.65 -9.57 -6.66
N ALA A 73 -1.84 -8.71 -6.03
CA ALA A 73 -1.77 -8.55 -4.59
C ALA A 73 -3.11 -8.10 -3.99
N LEU A 74 -3.74 -7.10 -4.60
CA LEU A 74 -5.06 -6.62 -4.17
C LEU A 74 -6.14 -7.70 -4.31
N CYS A 75 -6.13 -8.46 -5.42
CA CYS A 75 -7.08 -9.55 -5.65
C CYS A 75 -6.84 -10.77 -4.76
N ALA A 76 -5.59 -10.99 -4.31
CA ALA A 76 -5.24 -12.06 -3.37
C ALA A 76 -5.64 -11.77 -1.92
N SER A 77 -6.07 -10.55 -1.61
CA SER A 77 -6.51 -10.17 -0.26
C SER A 77 -7.57 -11.12 0.30
N GLU A 78 -7.55 -11.33 1.62
CA GLU A 78 -8.58 -12.09 2.32
C GLU A 78 -9.96 -11.42 2.27
N ARG A 79 -10.00 -10.09 2.08
CA ARG A 79 -11.21 -9.27 2.08
C ARG A 79 -11.33 -8.40 0.82
N PRO A 80 -11.55 -8.99 -0.35
CA PRO A 80 -11.65 -8.24 -1.61
C PRO A 80 -12.81 -7.23 -1.60
N GLU A 81 -13.86 -7.47 -0.83
CA GLU A 81 -15.00 -6.56 -0.66
C GLU A 81 -14.57 -5.22 -0.04
N SER A 82 -13.64 -5.25 0.92
CA SER A 82 -13.11 -4.03 1.53
C SER A 82 -12.35 -3.18 0.51
N ILE A 83 -11.64 -3.82 -0.42
CA ILE A 83 -10.91 -3.13 -1.50
C ILE A 83 -11.89 -2.58 -2.53
N LEU A 84 -12.96 -3.30 -2.84
CA LEU A 84 -14.04 -2.82 -3.69
C LEU A 84 -14.69 -1.54 -3.13
N VAL A 85 -14.82 -1.42 -1.81
CA VAL A 85 -15.29 -0.20 -1.14
C VAL A 85 -14.22 0.91 -1.20
N TRP A 86 -12.98 0.58 -0.83
CA TRP A 86 -11.86 1.53 -0.80
C TRP A 86 -11.60 2.20 -2.16
N LYS A 87 -11.63 1.44 -3.25
CA LYS A 87 -11.42 1.95 -4.61
C LYS A 87 -12.50 2.94 -5.09
N ARG A 88 -13.68 3.01 -4.41
CA ARG A 88 -14.72 3.97 -4.75
C ARG A 88 -14.35 5.41 -4.39
N SER A 89 -13.36 5.59 -3.51
CA SER A 89 -12.88 6.93 -3.14
C SER A 89 -12.35 7.66 -4.39
N PRO A 90 -12.79 8.91 -4.65
CA PRO A 90 -12.31 9.68 -5.80
C PRO A 90 -10.78 9.83 -5.81
N LYS A 91 -10.16 10.01 -4.63
CA LYS A 91 -8.70 10.11 -4.50
C LYS A 91 -7.98 8.83 -4.93
N VAL A 92 -8.55 7.66 -4.60
CA VAL A 92 -8.00 6.36 -5.01
C VAL A 92 -8.15 6.18 -6.51
N GLN A 93 -9.31 6.52 -7.06
CA GLN A 93 -9.55 6.42 -8.50
C GLN A 93 -8.60 7.31 -9.31
N THR A 94 -8.39 8.57 -8.88
CA THR A 94 -7.45 9.47 -9.53
C THR A 94 -6.03 8.91 -9.49
N LEU A 95 -5.59 8.40 -8.33
CA LEU A 95 -4.28 7.78 -8.18
C LEU A 95 -4.12 6.55 -9.09
N LEU A 96 -5.09 5.62 -9.08
CA LEU A 96 -5.02 4.42 -9.90
C LEU A 96 -5.04 4.74 -11.40
N ARG A 97 -5.86 5.70 -11.85
CA ARG A 97 -5.84 6.16 -13.26
C ARG A 97 -4.49 6.72 -13.63
N GLY A 98 -3.92 7.62 -12.81
CA GLY A 98 -2.63 8.21 -13.08
C GLY A 98 -1.47 7.19 -13.10
N LEU A 99 -1.58 6.10 -12.32
CA LEU A 99 -0.64 4.99 -12.41
C LEU A 99 -0.85 4.16 -13.69
N GLY A 100 -2.12 3.98 -14.11
CA GLY A 100 -2.48 3.20 -15.29
C GLY A 100 -2.11 3.89 -16.62
N ASP A 101 -2.33 5.20 -16.71
CA ASP A 101 -2.03 6.00 -17.91
C ASP A 101 -0.58 6.55 -17.93
N GLY A 102 0.21 6.28 -16.87
CA GLY A 102 1.60 6.69 -16.77
C GLY A 102 1.83 8.16 -16.38
N THR A 103 0.78 8.94 -16.10
CA THR A 103 0.91 10.33 -15.62
C THR A 103 1.53 10.38 -14.22
N ILE A 104 1.39 9.30 -13.44
CA ILE A 104 2.08 9.10 -12.16
C ILE A 104 3.07 7.96 -12.36
N PRO A 105 4.39 8.23 -12.42
CA PRO A 105 5.41 7.19 -12.50
C PRO A 105 5.35 6.23 -11.31
N ILE A 106 5.61 4.94 -11.56
CA ILE A 106 5.69 3.92 -10.51
C ILE A 106 7.08 3.98 -9.89
N SER A 107 7.33 5.07 -9.19
CA SER A 107 8.56 5.35 -8.45
C SER A 107 8.22 6.06 -7.15
N HIS A 108 9.21 6.18 -6.26
CA HIS A 108 9.01 6.95 -5.03
C HIS A 108 8.71 8.42 -5.33
N GLU A 109 9.42 9.01 -6.28
CA GLU A 109 9.27 10.40 -6.72
C GLU A 109 7.89 10.65 -7.33
N GLY A 110 7.43 9.75 -8.20
CA GLY A 110 6.09 9.84 -8.78
C GLY A 110 4.99 9.78 -7.71
N LEU A 111 5.15 8.91 -6.74
CA LEU A 111 4.22 8.80 -5.61
C LEU A 111 4.32 9.98 -4.63
N ASP A 112 5.49 10.60 -4.47
CA ASP A 112 5.66 11.79 -3.61
C ASP A 112 4.95 13.02 -4.20
N ALA A 113 4.84 13.10 -5.53
CA ALA A 113 4.09 14.17 -6.21
C ALA A 113 2.57 14.14 -5.91
N VAL A 114 2.05 13.02 -5.40
CA VAL A 114 0.62 12.83 -5.07
C VAL A 114 0.47 12.44 -3.59
N PRO A 115 0.67 13.37 -2.65
CA PRO A 115 0.66 13.04 -1.23
C PRO A 115 -0.74 12.64 -0.74
N GLY A 116 -0.79 11.67 0.18
CA GLY A 116 -2.03 11.28 0.82
C GLY A 116 -2.05 9.83 1.32
N LYS A 117 -3.03 9.51 2.18
CA LYS A 117 -3.18 8.16 2.73
C LYS A 117 -3.32 7.06 1.65
N PRO A 118 -4.06 7.26 0.55
CA PRO A 118 -4.13 6.27 -0.53
C PRO A 118 -2.77 5.98 -1.15
N THR A 119 -1.97 7.00 -1.42
CA THR A 119 -0.64 6.89 -1.99
C THR A 119 0.31 6.13 -1.08
N GLU A 120 0.31 6.45 0.22
CA GLU A 120 1.12 5.73 1.21
C GLU A 120 0.70 4.25 1.32
N HIS A 121 -0.59 3.96 1.19
CA HIS A 121 -1.08 2.57 1.19
C HIS A 121 -0.61 1.81 -0.06
N ILE A 122 -0.74 2.41 -1.24
CA ILE A 122 -0.23 1.81 -2.50
C ILE A 122 1.29 1.62 -2.42
N ARG A 123 2.03 2.63 -1.94
CA ARG A 123 3.49 2.53 -1.74
C ARG A 123 3.86 1.35 -0.84
N ALA A 124 3.18 1.22 0.30
CA ALA A 124 3.42 0.12 1.23
C ALA A 124 3.14 -1.25 0.59
N LEU A 125 2.08 -1.38 -0.21
CA LEU A 125 1.78 -2.60 -0.95
C LEU A 125 2.86 -2.91 -2.00
N LEU A 126 3.27 -1.92 -2.80
CA LEU A 126 4.32 -2.10 -3.80
C LEU A 126 5.65 -2.53 -3.17
N GLN A 127 6.03 -1.92 -2.04
CA GLN A 127 7.23 -2.29 -1.30
C GLN A 127 7.11 -3.70 -0.68
N HIS A 128 5.97 -4.02 -0.05
CA HIS A 128 5.74 -5.32 0.58
C HIS A 128 5.85 -6.47 -0.41
N HIS A 129 5.40 -6.26 -1.65
CA HIS A 129 5.47 -7.26 -2.71
C HIS A 129 6.75 -7.17 -3.56
N GLY A 130 7.75 -6.38 -3.16
CA GLY A 130 9.01 -6.23 -3.88
C GLY A 130 8.89 -5.56 -5.25
N LEU A 131 7.77 -4.87 -5.52
CA LEU A 131 7.47 -4.18 -6.77
C LEU A 131 8.04 -2.75 -6.79
N LEU A 132 8.44 -2.25 -5.64
CA LEU A 132 9.13 -0.98 -5.43
C LEU A 132 10.22 -1.20 -4.38
N PRO A 133 11.43 -0.64 -4.52
CA PRO A 133 12.48 -0.72 -3.50
C PRO A 133 11.99 -0.25 -2.13
N TYR A 134 12.51 -0.83 -1.07
CA TYR A 134 12.17 -0.37 0.28
C TYR A 134 12.69 1.05 0.51
N ARG A 135 11.85 1.91 1.07
CA ARG A 135 12.20 3.25 1.56
C ARG A 135 11.53 3.49 2.91
N ASP A 136 12.32 3.80 3.92
CA ASP A 136 11.78 4.16 5.22
C ASP A 136 11.11 5.54 5.18
N ALA A 137 9.79 5.55 5.33
CA ALA A 137 8.98 6.76 5.23
C ALA A 137 9.24 7.77 6.35
N TYR A 138 9.68 7.33 7.54
CA TYR A 138 10.01 8.24 8.64
C TYR A 138 11.37 8.89 8.42
N LEU A 139 12.38 8.11 7.98
CA LEU A 139 13.69 8.63 7.63
C LEU A 139 13.59 9.63 6.48
N HIS A 140 12.90 9.28 5.39
CA HIS A 140 12.73 10.18 4.24
C HIS A 140 12.09 11.52 4.64
N ARG A 141 10.96 11.49 5.35
CA ARG A 141 10.31 12.71 5.84
C ARG A 141 11.15 13.49 6.86
N PHE A 142 12.09 12.84 7.52
CA PHE A 142 13.03 13.51 8.39
C PHE A 142 14.12 14.24 7.61
N GLU A 143 14.64 13.63 6.55
CA GLU A 143 15.61 14.25 5.64
C GLU A 143 15.03 15.51 4.96
N GLU A 144 13.80 15.40 4.45
CA GLU A 144 13.09 16.57 3.88
C GLU A 144 12.87 17.67 4.94
N TRP A 145 12.44 17.27 6.14
CA TRP A 145 12.22 18.23 7.22
C TRP A 145 13.50 18.95 7.62
N ILE A 146 14.65 18.25 7.68
CA ILE A 146 15.95 18.88 7.96
C ILE A 146 16.29 19.88 6.86
N ALA A 147 16.16 19.51 5.60
CA ALA A 147 16.47 20.39 4.48
C ALA A 147 15.70 21.71 4.59
N VAL A 148 14.38 21.65 4.74
CA VAL A 148 13.52 22.84 4.92
C VAL A 148 13.91 23.64 6.18
N LYS A 149 14.19 22.93 7.30
CA LYS A 149 14.56 23.59 8.56
C LYS A 149 15.87 24.37 8.45
N LEU A 150 16.85 23.82 7.72
CA LEU A 150 18.16 24.46 7.52
C LEU A 150 18.11 25.65 6.57
N GLU A 151 17.25 25.63 5.54
CA GLU A 151 17.08 26.76 4.60
C GLU A 151 16.68 28.04 5.32
N GLY A 152 15.85 27.95 6.36
CA GLY A 152 15.36 29.10 7.13
C GLY A 152 16.36 29.66 8.16
N LEU A 153 17.58 29.09 8.29
CA LEU A 153 18.54 29.50 9.32
C LEU A 153 19.63 30.44 8.77
N PRO A 154 20.11 31.43 9.57
CA PRO A 154 21.32 32.17 9.27
C PRO A 154 22.54 31.25 9.09
N ALA A 155 23.52 31.65 8.28
CA ALA A 155 24.66 30.82 7.91
C ALA A 155 25.47 30.34 9.15
N GLU A 156 25.60 31.20 10.14
CA GLU A 156 26.35 30.93 11.39
C GLU A 156 25.68 29.81 12.22
N VAL A 157 24.35 29.76 12.24
CA VAL A 157 23.57 28.76 12.98
C VAL A 157 23.39 27.49 12.13
N ARG A 158 23.29 27.63 10.81
CA ARG A 158 23.03 26.53 9.88
C ARG A 158 24.09 25.44 9.96
N GLN A 159 25.37 25.81 9.95
CA GLN A 159 26.47 24.84 9.91
C GLN A 159 26.54 23.97 11.17
N PRO A 160 26.50 24.50 12.41
CA PRO A 160 26.46 23.69 13.62
C PRO A 160 25.22 22.77 13.66
N VAL A 161 24.04 23.29 13.33
CA VAL A 161 22.79 22.52 13.31
C VAL A 161 22.84 21.40 12.27
N GLN A 162 23.37 21.67 11.08
CA GLN A 162 23.56 20.66 10.03
C GLN A 162 24.51 19.54 10.46
N HIS A 163 25.63 19.88 11.10
CA HIS A 163 26.56 18.90 11.65
C HIS A 163 25.90 18.04 12.70
N PHE A 164 25.19 18.64 13.66
CA PHE A 164 24.46 17.91 14.70
C PHE A 164 23.39 17.00 14.10
N ALA A 165 22.56 17.50 13.18
CA ALA A 165 21.53 16.72 12.51
C ALA A 165 22.13 15.53 11.74
N THR A 166 23.26 15.75 11.03
CA THR A 166 23.86 14.73 10.15
C THR A 166 24.58 13.66 10.97
N TRP A 167 25.49 14.07 11.84
CA TRP A 167 26.39 13.13 12.52
C TRP A 167 25.77 12.45 13.72
N HIS A 168 24.92 13.16 14.47
CA HIS A 168 24.30 12.59 15.67
C HIS A 168 23.00 11.85 15.33
N HIS A 169 22.12 12.44 14.51
CA HIS A 169 20.79 11.89 14.27
C HIS A 169 20.70 11.04 12.99
N LEU A 170 20.96 11.63 11.80
CA LEU A 170 20.77 10.93 10.53
C LEU A 170 21.58 9.65 10.44
N ARG A 171 22.85 9.69 10.83
CA ARG A 171 23.71 8.49 10.82
C ARG A 171 23.08 7.35 11.64
N ASN A 172 22.59 7.68 12.82
CA ASN A 172 22.02 6.70 13.76
C ASN A 172 20.66 6.17 13.26
N ILE A 173 19.82 7.05 12.70
CA ILE A 173 18.50 6.68 12.16
C ILE A 173 18.67 5.86 10.90
N ARG A 174 19.62 6.19 10.00
CA ARG A 174 19.94 5.39 8.81
C ARG A 174 20.39 3.97 9.19
N ALA A 175 21.31 3.83 10.15
CA ALA A 175 21.75 2.52 10.62
C ALA A 175 20.59 1.69 11.19
N LYS A 176 19.64 2.31 11.89
CA LYS A 176 18.42 1.63 12.38
C LYS A 176 17.50 1.22 11.22
N SER A 177 17.32 2.08 10.24
CA SER A 177 16.52 1.78 9.03
C SER A 177 17.12 0.61 8.24
N GLU A 178 18.42 0.60 8.03
CA GLU A 178 19.16 -0.49 7.38
C GLU A 178 19.05 -1.81 8.14
N ALA A 179 18.99 -1.75 9.48
CA ALA A 179 18.75 -2.91 10.33
C ALA A 179 17.25 -3.33 10.40
N GLY A 180 16.35 -2.68 9.66
CA GLY A 180 14.93 -2.95 9.68
C GLY A 180 14.21 -2.55 10.98
N ALA A 181 14.85 -1.74 11.83
CA ALA A 181 14.28 -1.30 13.08
C ALA A 181 13.32 -0.11 12.89
N ASN A 182 12.37 0.05 13.83
CA ASN A 182 11.41 1.15 13.77
C ASN A 182 12.11 2.51 14.02
N THR A 183 12.02 3.40 13.04
CA THR A 183 12.64 4.73 13.08
C THR A 183 11.71 5.85 13.57
N ARG A 184 10.42 5.59 13.79
CA ARG A 184 9.43 6.61 14.21
C ARG A 184 9.83 7.34 15.49
N GLY A 185 10.18 6.60 16.55
CA GLY A 185 10.58 7.19 17.83
C GLY A 185 11.86 8.00 17.69
N PRO A 186 12.95 7.42 17.18
CA PRO A 186 14.20 8.14 16.91
C PRO A 186 14.03 9.43 16.11
N VAL A 187 13.23 9.40 15.05
CA VAL A 187 12.91 10.60 14.24
C VAL A 187 12.18 11.66 15.06
N HIS A 188 11.23 11.26 15.90
CA HIS A 188 10.50 12.20 16.74
C HIS A 188 11.43 12.91 17.74
N SER A 189 12.27 12.16 18.45
CA SER A 189 13.27 12.72 19.38
C SER A 189 14.26 13.65 18.68
N ALA A 190 14.76 13.22 17.51
CA ALA A 190 15.69 14.03 16.73
C ALA A 190 15.10 15.38 16.31
N LYS A 191 13.83 15.41 15.88
CA LYS A 191 13.13 16.67 15.54
C LYS A 191 13.00 17.59 16.73
N GLN A 192 12.72 17.07 17.91
CA GLN A 192 12.65 17.85 19.14
C GLN A 192 14.01 18.43 19.50
N GLU A 193 15.06 17.60 19.55
CA GLU A 193 16.41 18.02 19.92
C GLU A 193 16.98 19.07 18.95
N ILE A 194 16.82 18.90 17.63
CA ILE A 194 17.23 19.89 16.63
C ILE A 194 16.44 21.19 16.81
N THR A 195 15.14 21.11 17.09
CA THR A 195 14.32 22.31 17.29
C THR A 195 14.75 23.08 18.51
N GLU A 196 15.06 22.40 19.62
CA GLU A 196 15.59 23.06 20.81
C GLU A 196 16.99 23.62 20.57
N THR A 197 17.89 22.88 19.92
CA THR A 197 19.24 23.37 19.55
C THR A 197 19.18 24.69 18.79
N VAL A 198 18.27 24.81 17.81
CA VAL A 198 18.10 26.07 17.05
C VAL A 198 17.64 27.25 17.90
N LYS A 199 16.95 27.01 19.03
CA LYS A 199 16.54 28.10 19.95
C LYS A 199 17.68 28.63 20.81
N PHE A 200 18.71 27.81 21.02
CA PHE A 200 19.86 28.16 21.87
C PHE A 200 21.02 28.80 21.09
N LEU A 201 21.03 28.71 19.79
CA LEU A 201 22.04 29.30 18.89
C LEU A 201 21.57 30.63 18.31
#